data_87e3eabe10c7191ee8529969f1ffffb5
#
_entry.id   87e3eabe10c7191ee8529969f1ffffb5
#
_cell.length_a   1.000
_cell.length_b   1.000
_cell.length_c   1.000
_cell.angle_alpha   90.00
_cell.angle_beta   90.00
_cell.angle_gamma   90.00
#
_symmetry.space_group_name_H-M   'P 1'
#
loop_
_entity.id
_entity.type
_entity.pdbx_description
1 polymer ?
#
loop_
_entity_poly.entity_id
_entity_poly.type
_entity_poly.pdbx_seq_one_letter_code
_entity_poly.pdbx_strand_id
1 'polypeptide(L)'
;VIGGATCLFAATIGTTQWDIKRVIAYSTCSQLGYMFFAAGVGAYGVAMFHLFTHAFFKALLFLGAGAVIHAMHHEQDMRYYGALRKHIPITFWAMMAGTATSANRRMPWCMRASRSRDVMSPHSCGKMAVE
;
A
#
# COMPACT_ATOMS: atom_id res chain seq x y z
N VAL A 1 13.33 7.23 13.18
CA VAL A 1 14.43 6.52 12.52
C VAL A 1 14.04 5.07 12.21
N ILE A 2 13.67 4.26 13.21
CA ILE A 2 13.36 2.82 13.06
C ILE A 2 12.25 2.58 12.02
N GLY A 3 11.13 3.30 12.09
CA GLY A 3 10.03 3.17 11.14
C GLY A 3 10.42 3.46 9.69
N GLY A 4 11.24 4.50 9.47
CA GLY A 4 11.75 4.85 8.14
C GLY A 4 12.71 3.78 7.59
N ALA A 5 13.63 3.29 8.42
CA ALA A 5 14.57 2.22 8.05
C ALA A 5 13.81 0.93 7.69
N THR A 6 12.82 0.52 8.50
CA THR A 6 11.98 -0.65 8.24
C THR A 6 11.20 -0.51 6.93
N CYS A 7 10.64 0.69 6.67
CA CYS A 7 9.89 0.97 5.45
C CYS A 7 10.75 0.75 4.20
N LEU A 8 11.95 1.33 4.17
CA LEU A 8 12.87 1.21 3.04
C LEU A 8 13.41 -0.21 2.88
N PHE A 9 13.86 -0.83 3.97
CA PHE A 9 14.42 -2.18 3.94
C PHE A 9 13.41 -3.22 3.47
N ALA A 10 12.19 -3.20 4.02
CA ALA A 10 11.14 -4.11 3.59
C ALA A 10 10.70 -3.87 2.13
N ALA A 11 10.69 -2.61 1.67
CA ALA A 11 10.38 -2.30 0.28
C ALA A 11 11.43 -2.86 -0.69
N THR A 12 12.72 -2.73 -0.39
CA THR A 12 13.80 -3.27 -1.24
C THR A 12 13.74 -4.78 -1.32
N ILE A 13 13.52 -5.48 -0.19
CA ILE A 13 13.36 -6.94 -0.21
C ILE A 13 12.11 -7.33 -1.02
N GLY A 14 11.00 -6.61 -0.89
CA GLY A 14 9.77 -6.90 -1.61
C GLY A 14 9.92 -6.83 -3.14
N THR A 15 10.79 -5.97 -3.66
CA THR A 15 11.04 -5.85 -5.11
C THR A 15 11.86 -7.02 -5.69
N THR A 16 12.56 -7.77 -4.86
CA THR A 16 13.38 -8.91 -5.28
C THR A 16 12.66 -10.27 -5.16
N GLN A 17 11.43 -10.28 -4.64
CA GLN A 17 10.65 -11.50 -4.46
C GLN A 17 9.88 -11.87 -5.73
N TRP A 18 9.83 -13.18 -6.03
CA TRP A 18 9.06 -13.75 -7.14
C TRP A 18 7.72 -14.34 -6.69
N ASP A 19 7.58 -14.66 -5.39
CA ASP A 19 6.36 -15.22 -4.81
C ASP A 19 5.32 -14.13 -4.54
N ILE A 20 4.13 -14.25 -5.11
CA ILE A 20 3.04 -13.27 -4.96
C ILE A 20 2.69 -12.99 -3.49
N LYS A 21 2.65 -14.00 -2.63
CA LYS A 21 2.38 -13.85 -1.19
C LYS A 21 3.49 -13.08 -0.48
N ARG A 22 4.75 -13.37 -0.80
CA ARG A 22 5.90 -12.69 -0.20
C ARG A 22 5.95 -11.22 -0.59
N VAL A 23 5.70 -10.89 -1.85
CA VAL A 23 5.62 -9.50 -2.32
C VAL A 23 4.57 -8.72 -1.52
N ILE A 24 3.37 -9.27 -1.35
CA ILE A 24 2.30 -8.62 -0.59
C ILE A 24 2.66 -8.52 0.89
N ALA A 25 3.30 -9.53 1.49
CA ALA A 25 3.74 -9.52 2.88
C ALA A 25 4.81 -8.44 3.15
N TYR A 26 5.86 -8.36 2.33
CA TYR A 26 6.89 -7.33 2.48
C TYR A 26 6.35 -5.92 2.22
N SER A 27 5.40 -5.77 1.30
CA SER A 27 4.67 -4.52 1.14
C SER A 27 3.90 -4.14 2.41
N THR A 28 3.33 -5.10 3.14
CA THR A 28 2.68 -4.85 4.43
C THR A 28 3.68 -4.37 5.48
N CYS A 29 4.83 -5.04 5.60
CA CYS A 29 5.90 -4.63 6.52
C CYS A 29 6.39 -3.21 6.23
N SER A 30 6.54 -2.86 4.95
CA SER A 30 6.92 -1.52 4.52
C SER A 30 5.88 -0.48 4.92
N GLN A 31 4.59 -0.77 4.74
CA GLN A 31 3.50 0.15 5.11
C GLN A 31 3.37 0.32 6.63
N LEU A 32 3.56 -0.74 7.42
CA LEU A 32 3.62 -0.65 8.88
C LEU A 32 4.78 0.23 9.33
N GLY A 33 5.97 0.07 8.74
CA GLY A 33 7.11 0.95 8.98
C GLY A 33 6.79 2.41 8.69
N TYR A 34 6.04 2.69 7.62
CA TYR A 34 5.57 4.03 7.30
C TYR A 34 4.61 4.60 8.35
N MET A 35 3.70 3.77 8.89
CA MET A 35 2.79 4.18 9.97
C MET A 35 3.55 4.49 11.26
N PHE A 36 4.56 3.68 11.62
CA PHE A 36 5.45 3.96 12.74
C PHE A 36 6.24 5.27 12.57
N PHE A 37 6.68 5.55 11.35
CA PHE A 37 7.32 6.83 11.04
C PHE A 37 6.36 8.00 11.25
N ALA A 38 5.13 7.90 10.73
CA ALA A 38 4.11 8.93 10.89
C ALA A 38 3.73 9.16 12.36
N ALA A 39 3.57 8.08 13.14
CA ALA A 39 3.32 8.16 14.58
C ALA A 39 4.50 8.80 15.33
N GLY A 40 5.73 8.49 14.92
CA GLY A 40 6.95 9.04 15.52
C GLY A 40 7.14 10.56 15.30
N VAL A 41 6.49 11.12 14.28
CA VAL A 41 6.44 12.56 14.00
C VAL A 41 5.26 13.25 14.71
N GLY A 42 4.43 12.48 15.44
CA GLY A 42 3.26 12.99 16.18
C GLY A 42 1.95 13.01 15.37
N ALA A 43 1.96 12.56 14.11
CA ALA A 43 0.77 12.52 13.25
C ALA A 43 -0.07 11.26 13.50
N TYR A 44 -0.55 11.06 14.72
CA TYR A 44 -1.26 9.84 15.15
C TYR A 44 -2.55 9.61 14.36
N GLY A 45 -3.36 10.65 14.12
CA GLY A 45 -4.61 10.55 13.39
C GLY A 45 -4.40 10.06 11.95
N VAL A 46 -3.35 10.55 11.28
CA VAL A 46 -2.99 10.12 9.92
C VAL A 46 -2.51 8.67 9.92
N ALA A 47 -1.70 8.26 10.90
CA ALA A 47 -1.22 6.89 11.04
C ALA A 47 -2.38 5.91 11.26
N MET A 48 -3.34 6.25 12.14
CA MET A 48 -4.52 5.42 12.41
C MET A 48 -5.47 5.33 11.21
N PHE A 49 -5.72 6.45 10.53
CA PHE A 49 -6.52 6.45 9.30
C PHE A 49 -5.89 5.58 8.21
N HIS A 50 -4.57 5.68 8.05
CA HIS A 50 -3.83 4.85 7.10
C HIS A 50 -3.89 3.37 7.48
N LEU A 51 -3.78 3.03 8.77
CA LEU A 51 -3.93 1.67 9.27
C LEU A 51 -5.29 1.07 8.89
N PHE A 52 -6.37 1.81 9.14
CA PHE A 52 -7.73 1.37 8.83
C PHE A 52 -7.90 1.09 7.33
N THR A 53 -7.54 2.06 6.49
CA THR A 53 -7.67 1.91 5.03
C THR A 53 -6.75 0.83 4.47
N HIS A 54 -5.54 0.68 5.04
CA HIS A 54 -4.58 -0.35 4.67
C HIS A 54 -5.11 -1.76 4.94
N ALA A 55 -5.80 -1.97 6.06
CA ALA A 55 -6.38 -3.27 6.41
C ALA A 55 -7.35 -3.76 5.32
N PHE A 56 -8.24 -2.90 4.85
CA PHE A 56 -9.23 -3.27 3.83
C PHE A 56 -8.60 -3.64 2.48
N PHE A 57 -7.75 -2.80 1.93
CA PHE A 57 -7.19 -3.11 0.62
C PHE A 57 -6.13 -4.23 0.68
N LYS A 58 -5.48 -4.43 1.83
CA LYS A 58 -4.59 -5.59 2.00
C LYS A 58 -5.35 -6.90 2.09
N ALA A 59 -6.47 -6.92 2.81
CA ALA A 59 -7.35 -8.07 2.82
C ALA A 59 -7.80 -8.43 1.39
N LEU A 60 -8.19 -7.43 0.60
CA LEU A 60 -8.56 -7.63 -0.80
C LEU A 60 -7.41 -8.22 -1.64
N LEU A 61 -6.20 -7.69 -1.49
CA LEU A 61 -5.02 -8.18 -2.23
C LEU A 61 -4.63 -9.61 -1.82
N PHE A 62 -4.69 -9.94 -0.53
CA PHE A 62 -4.39 -11.29 -0.05
C PHE A 62 -5.43 -12.31 -0.49
N LEU A 63 -6.72 -11.97 -0.44
CA LEU A 63 -7.80 -12.82 -0.94
C LEU A 63 -7.68 -13.02 -2.46
N GLY A 64 -7.40 -11.93 -3.19
CA GLY A 64 -7.16 -11.99 -4.63
C GLY A 64 -5.96 -12.86 -4.99
N ALA A 65 -4.84 -12.73 -4.27
CA ALA A 65 -3.67 -13.59 -4.46
C ALA A 65 -3.98 -15.06 -4.14
N GLY A 66 -4.78 -15.32 -3.10
CA GLY A 66 -5.25 -16.67 -2.76
C GLY A 66 -6.09 -17.28 -3.88
N ALA A 67 -7.01 -16.52 -4.45
CA ALA A 67 -7.83 -16.96 -5.58
C ALA A 67 -6.99 -17.27 -6.84
N VAL A 68 -5.97 -16.42 -7.12
CA VAL A 68 -5.04 -16.65 -8.25
C VAL A 68 -4.24 -17.94 -8.04
N ILE A 69 -3.66 -18.15 -6.85
CA ILE A 69 -2.89 -19.35 -6.52
C ILE A 69 -3.77 -20.61 -6.64
N HIS A 70 -5.00 -20.55 -6.17
CA HIS A 70 -5.94 -21.68 -6.27
C HIS A 70 -6.27 -22.01 -7.73
N ALA A 71 -6.48 -20.99 -8.55
CA ALA A 71 -6.76 -21.17 -9.98
C ALA A 71 -5.55 -21.67 -10.80
N MET A 72 -4.34 -21.40 -10.33
CA MET A 72 -3.07 -21.80 -10.96
C MET A 72 -2.48 -23.08 -10.33
N HIS A 73 -3.33 -23.96 -9.82
CA HIS A 73 -2.92 -25.25 -9.22
C HIS A 73 -1.86 -25.14 -8.11
N HIS A 74 -2.01 -24.14 -7.24
CA HIS A 74 -1.11 -23.84 -6.11
C HIS A 74 0.28 -23.30 -6.48
N GLU A 75 0.50 -22.93 -7.75
CA GLU A 75 1.72 -22.23 -8.15
C GLU A 75 1.75 -20.84 -7.50
N GLN A 76 2.89 -20.45 -6.89
CA GLN A 76 3.06 -19.17 -6.21
C GLN A 76 4.01 -18.23 -6.95
N ASP A 77 4.79 -18.74 -7.89
CA ASP A 77 5.77 -17.95 -8.64
C ASP A 77 5.06 -17.13 -9.74
N MET A 78 5.19 -15.80 -9.64
CA MET A 78 4.57 -14.87 -10.59
C MET A 78 5.09 -15.00 -12.02
N ARG A 79 6.23 -15.61 -12.22
CA ARG A 79 6.82 -15.80 -13.57
C ARG A 79 6.04 -16.77 -14.44
N TYR A 80 5.30 -17.69 -13.81
CA TYR A 80 4.45 -18.66 -14.50
C TYR A 80 3.02 -18.18 -14.72
N TYR A 81 2.68 -16.99 -14.22
CA TYR A 81 1.34 -16.43 -14.39
C TYR A 81 1.17 -15.83 -15.79
N GLY A 82 0.14 -16.26 -16.50
CA GLY A 82 -0.22 -15.73 -17.81
C GLY A 82 -1.73 -15.69 -18.01
N ALA A 83 -2.21 -14.76 -18.83
CA ALA A 83 -3.60 -14.66 -19.29
C ALA A 83 -4.69 -14.63 -18.18
N LEU A 84 -4.34 -14.24 -16.93
CA LEU A 84 -5.24 -14.16 -15.77
C LEU A 84 -6.53 -13.39 -16.05
N ARG A 85 -6.46 -12.35 -16.88
CA ARG A 85 -7.63 -11.56 -17.28
C ARG A 85 -8.72 -12.41 -17.97
N LYS A 86 -8.32 -13.45 -18.74
CA LYS A 86 -9.26 -14.33 -19.44
C LYS A 86 -9.83 -15.41 -18.52
N HIS A 87 -9.04 -15.93 -17.60
CA HIS A 87 -9.42 -17.04 -16.72
C HIS A 87 -10.17 -16.59 -15.47
N ILE A 88 -9.77 -15.47 -14.87
CA ILE A 88 -10.33 -14.98 -13.61
C ILE A 88 -10.57 -13.45 -13.71
N PRO A 89 -11.56 -13.00 -14.50
CA PRO A 89 -11.77 -11.58 -14.77
C PRO A 89 -12.18 -10.80 -13.52
N ILE A 90 -12.99 -11.37 -12.62
CA ILE A 90 -13.46 -10.72 -11.40
C ILE A 90 -12.30 -10.44 -10.46
N THR A 91 -11.45 -11.43 -10.19
CA THR A 91 -10.26 -11.28 -9.33
C THR A 91 -9.25 -10.32 -9.94
N PHE A 92 -9.06 -10.35 -11.25
CA PHE A 92 -8.19 -9.42 -11.96
C PHE A 92 -8.61 -7.96 -11.73
N TRP A 93 -9.88 -7.64 -11.97
CA TRP A 93 -10.40 -6.29 -11.78
C TRP A 93 -10.41 -5.86 -10.30
N ALA A 94 -10.70 -6.76 -9.37
CA ALA A 94 -10.63 -6.48 -7.94
C ALA A 94 -9.20 -6.14 -7.49
N MET A 95 -8.20 -6.91 -7.95
CA MET A 95 -6.79 -6.63 -7.66
C MET A 95 -6.31 -5.32 -8.32
N MET A 96 -6.74 -5.04 -9.55
CA MET A 96 -6.45 -3.77 -10.23
C MET A 96 -7.04 -2.58 -9.48
N ALA A 97 -8.28 -2.67 -9.02
CA ALA A 97 -8.92 -1.64 -8.21
C ALA A 97 -8.18 -1.43 -6.87
N GLY A 98 -7.79 -2.51 -6.18
CA GLY A 98 -7.03 -2.45 -4.93
C GLY A 98 -5.67 -1.79 -5.11
N THR A 99 -4.93 -2.14 -6.17
CA THR A 99 -3.62 -1.53 -6.46
C THR A 99 -3.75 -0.06 -6.89
N ALA A 100 -4.73 0.28 -7.71
CA ALA A 100 -4.99 1.66 -8.13
C ALA A 100 -5.36 2.54 -6.93
N THR A 101 -6.19 2.04 -6.02
CA THR A 101 -6.56 2.74 -4.79
C THR A 101 -5.35 2.96 -3.89
N SER A 102 -4.48 1.96 -3.74
CA SER A 102 -3.26 2.08 -2.93
C SER A 102 -2.27 3.07 -3.55
N ALA A 103 -2.13 3.12 -4.86
CA ALA A 103 -1.26 4.05 -5.57
C ALA A 103 -1.73 5.50 -5.44
N ASN A 104 -3.05 5.74 -5.57
CA ASN A 104 -3.62 7.09 -5.46
C ASN A 104 -3.52 7.67 -4.03
N ARG A 105 -3.54 6.82 -2.99
CA ARG A 105 -3.42 7.25 -1.59
C ARG A 105 -1.99 7.52 -1.13
N ARG A 106 -0.98 7.20 -1.93
CA ARG A 106 0.44 7.46 -1.59
C ARG A 106 0.84 8.92 -1.74
N MET A 107 0.00 9.78 -2.34
CA MET A 107 0.24 11.21 -2.31
C MET A 107 -0.18 11.76 -0.94
N PRO A 108 0.77 12.22 -0.10
CA PRO A 108 0.39 12.91 1.14
C PRO A 108 -0.47 14.12 0.77
N TRP A 109 -1.51 14.35 1.53
CA TRP A 109 -2.44 15.48 1.37
C TRP A 109 -1.72 16.82 1.17
N CYS A 110 -0.53 16.94 1.76
CA CYS A 110 0.34 18.10 1.64
C CYS A 110 0.84 18.34 0.20
N MET A 111 1.12 17.29 -0.59
CA MET A 111 1.50 17.44 -2.00
C MET A 111 0.30 17.73 -2.90
N ARG A 112 -0.91 17.33 -2.49
CA ARG A 112 -2.13 17.64 -3.23
C ARG A 112 -2.52 19.11 -3.07
N ALA A 113 -2.33 19.69 -1.89
CA ALA A 113 -2.52 21.10 -1.60
C ALA A 113 -1.50 21.99 -2.35
N SER A 114 -0.27 21.54 -2.52
CA SER A 114 0.77 22.24 -3.28
C SER A 114 0.50 22.33 -4.79
N ARG A 115 -0.37 21.47 -5.33
CA ARG A 115 -0.71 21.47 -6.76
C ARG A 115 -1.87 22.42 -7.11
N SER A 116 -2.70 22.79 -6.17
CA SER A 116 -3.60 23.93 -6.28
C SER A 116 -2.77 25.19 -6.01
N ARG A 117 -2.49 25.98 -7.02
CA ARG A 117 -1.61 27.17 -7.01
C ARG A 117 -2.07 28.30 -6.09
N ASP A 118 -2.94 28.04 -5.14
CA ASP A 118 -3.45 29.02 -4.23
C ASP A 118 -3.12 28.63 -2.80
N VAL A 119 -2.10 29.34 -2.29
CA VAL A 119 -1.93 29.76 -0.91
C VAL A 119 -2.03 28.68 0.18
N MET A 120 -0.88 28.14 0.60
CA MET A 120 -0.75 27.79 2.01
C MET A 120 0.70 27.96 2.49
N SER A 121 0.89 28.86 3.43
CA SER A 121 2.16 29.03 4.14
C SER A 121 2.46 27.74 4.93
N PRO A 122 3.74 27.43 5.18
CA PRO A 122 4.13 26.21 5.91
C PRO A 122 3.56 26.11 7.33
N HIS A 123 2.99 27.18 7.86
CA HIS A 123 2.33 27.22 9.18
C HIS A 123 0.90 26.63 9.19
N SER A 124 0.24 26.48 8.03
CA SER A 124 -1.11 25.91 7.97
C SER A 124 -1.15 24.38 7.96
N CYS A 125 -0.06 23.74 7.57
CA CYS A 125 0.00 22.26 7.54
C CYS A 125 0.01 21.65 8.95
N GLY A 126 0.52 22.37 9.95
CA GLY A 126 0.55 21.91 11.35
C GLY A 126 -0.78 22.04 12.09
N LYS A 127 -1.68 22.93 11.66
CA LYS A 127 -2.94 23.17 12.37
C LYS A 127 -4.10 22.26 11.94
N MET A 128 -4.07 21.71 10.72
CA MET A 128 -5.12 20.77 10.25
C MET A 128 -4.91 19.33 10.70
N ALA A 129 -3.81 19.01 11.35
CA ALA A 129 -3.55 17.67 11.89
C ALA A 129 -4.06 17.49 13.34
N VAL A 130 -4.65 18.53 13.96
CA VAL A 130 -5.06 18.53 15.38
C VAL A 130 -6.57 18.72 15.54
N GLU A 131 -7.32 19.03 14.48
CA GLU A 131 -8.78 18.97 14.43
C GLU A 131 -9.20 17.77 13.55
#